data_04a312515e51fbb86f53ebdea9813907
#
_entry.id   04a312515e51fbb86f53ebdea9813907
#
_cell.length_a   1.000
_cell.length_b   1.000
_cell.length_c   1.000
_cell.angle_alpha   90.00
_cell.angle_beta   90.00
_cell.angle_gamma   90.00
#
_symmetry.space_group_name_H-M   'P 1'
#
loop_
_entity.id
_entity.type
_entity.pdbx_description
1 polymer ?
#
loop_
_entity_poly.entity_id
_entity_poly.type
_entity_poly.pdbx_seq_one_letter_code
_entity_poly.pdbx_strand_id
1 'polypeptide(L)'
;LTMSEVINLQALLRRLDEQAYEQLCVEAARLAEENEHLRTELTRMEECAEGWCNEAQHLHQQLAEATGGQAAITQSGALVVIPMERCA
;
A
#
# COMPACT_ATOMS: atom_id res chain seq x y z
N LEU A 1 -21.96 50.67 -14.97
CA LEU A 1 -21.55 50.29 -13.63
C LEU A 1 -20.96 51.47 -12.89
N THR A 2 -21.47 51.73 -11.69
CA THR A 2 -20.91 52.76 -10.83
C THR A 2 -19.61 52.23 -10.18
N MET A 3 -18.79 53.15 -9.67
CA MET A 3 -17.57 52.75 -8.97
C MET A 3 -17.89 51.91 -7.72
N SER A 4 -19.00 52.23 -7.06
CA SER A 4 -19.45 51.48 -5.89
C SER A 4 -19.81 50.04 -6.26
N GLU A 5 -20.49 49.80 -7.37
CA GLU A 5 -20.83 48.47 -7.87
C GLU A 5 -19.57 47.66 -8.26
N VAL A 6 -18.58 48.30 -8.91
CA VAL A 6 -17.32 47.68 -9.27
C VAL A 6 -16.56 47.25 -8.00
N ILE A 7 -16.47 48.10 -7.01
CA ILE A 7 -15.81 47.80 -5.74
C ILE A 7 -16.50 46.61 -5.03
N ASN A 8 -17.83 46.56 -5.04
CA ASN A 8 -18.60 45.49 -4.45
C ASN A 8 -18.35 44.16 -5.17
N LEU A 9 -18.28 44.18 -6.52
CA LEU A 9 -17.96 42.98 -7.31
C LEU A 9 -16.58 42.47 -7.03
N GLN A 10 -15.58 43.38 -6.95
CA GLN A 10 -14.18 43.00 -6.63
C GLN A 10 -14.11 42.40 -5.24
N ALA A 11 -14.77 42.95 -4.25
CA ALA A 11 -14.80 42.42 -2.90
C ALA A 11 -15.45 41.02 -2.85
N LEU A 12 -16.52 40.83 -3.62
CA LEU A 12 -17.18 39.51 -3.71
C LEU A 12 -16.27 38.47 -4.35
N LEU A 13 -15.62 38.83 -5.47
CA LEU A 13 -14.67 37.92 -6.14
C LEU A 13 -13.52 37.53 -5.23
N ARG A 14 -12.96 38.49 -4.51
CA ARG A 14 -11.87 38.23 -3.55
C ARG A 14 -12.32 37.25 -2.46
N ARG A 15 -13.53 37.43 -1.94
CA ARG A 15 -14.08 36.54 -0.92
C ARG A 15 -14.27 35.13 -1.45
N LEU A 16 -14.74 34.96 -2.68
CA LEU A 16 -14.90 33.67 -3.32
C LEU A 16 -13.55 32.97 -3.54
N ASP A 17 -12.55 33.73 -3.95
CA ASP A 17 -11.19 33.20 -4.12
C ASP A 17 -10.58 32.73 -2.80
N GLU A 18 -10.78 33.49 -1.72
CA GLU A 18 -10.30 33.12 -0.39
C GLU A 18 -10.99 31.82 0.09
N GLN A 19 -12.31 31.71 -0.12
CA GLN A 19 -13.04 30.49 0.25
C GLN A 19 -12.57 29.28 -0.56
N ALA A 20 -12.33 29.45 -1.86
CA ALA A 20 -11.83 28.38 -2.70
C ALA A 20 -10.44 27.95 -2.25
N TYR A 21 -9.58 28.87 -1.91
CA TYR A 21 -8.25 28.60 -1.40
C TYR A 21 -8.30 27.83 -0.08
N GLU A 22 -9.15 28.27 0.86
CA GLU A 22 -9.33 27.58 2.13
C GLU A 22 -9.82 26.15 1.95
N GLN A 23 -10.78 25.93 1.04
CA GLN A 23 -11.28 24.60 0.74
C GLN A 23 -10.18 23.70 0.15
N LEU A 24 -9.36 24.25 -0.73
CA LEU A 24 -8.21 23.51 -1.30
C LEU A 24 -7.20 23.13 -0.23
N CYS A 25 -6.92 24.03 0.70
CA CYS A 25 -5.99 23.74 1.80
C CYS A 25 -6.53 22.64 2.71
N VAL A 26 -7.80 22.67 3.05
CA VAL A 26 -8.44 21.63 3.88
C VAL A 26 -8.41 20.29 3.17
N GLU A 27 -8.74 20.26 1.89
CA GLU A 27 -8.75 19.03 1.10
C GLU A 27 -7.33 18.49 0.91
N ALA A 28 -6.35 19.34 0.69
CA ALA A 28 -4.94 18.93 0.58
C ALA A 28 -4.45 18.31 1.88
N ALA A 29 -4.80 18.91 3.03
CA ALA A 29 -4.44 18.38 4.33
C ALA A 29 -5.08 17.01 4.58
N ARG A 30 -6.36 16.86 4.24
CA ARG A 30 -7.08 15.58 4.34
C ARG A 30 -6.43 14.50 3.50
N LEU A 31 -6.09 14.84 2.26
CA LEU A 31 -5.43 13.89 1.34
C LEU A 31 -4.04 13.52 1.81
N ALA A 32 -3.29 14.44 2.39
CA ALA A 32 -1.99 14.16 2.96
C ALA A 32 -2.08 13.18 4.12
N GLU A 33 -3.05 13.36 5.02
CA GLU A 33 -3.29 12.45 6.14
C GLU A 33 -3.70 11.06 5.65
N GLU A 34 -4.59 11.02 4.66
CA GLU A 34 -5.04 9.76 4.06
C GLU A 34 -3.89 9.03 3.38
N ASN A 35 -3.03 9.76 2.66
CA ASN A 35 -1.85 9.19 2.04
C ASN A 35 -0.90 8.58 3.06
N GLU A 36 -0.66 9.27 4.16
CA GLU A 36 0.19 8.77 5.23
C GLU A 36 -0.40 7.51 5.86
N HIS A 37 -1.69 7.53 6.12
CA HIS A 37 -2.40 6.36 6.64
C HIS A 37 -2.27 5.16 5.69
N LEU A 38 -2.50 5.37 4.40
CA LEU A 38 -2.40 4.32 3.39
C LEU A 38 -0.98 3.78 3.26
N ARG A 39 0.03 4.62 3.35
CA ARG A 39 1.44 4.18 3.35
C ARG A 39 1.76 3.32 4.57
N THR A 40 1.27 3.71 5.73
CA THR A 40 1.45 2.94 6.97
C THR A 40 0.78 1.57 6.85
N GLU A 41 -0.47 1.53 6.34
CA GLU A 41 -1.19 0.29 6.11
C GLU A 41 -0.47 -0.60 5.09
N LEU A 42 0.05 -0.01 4.02
CA LEU A 42 0.78 -0.76 3.00
C LEU A 42 2.04 -1.39 3.58
N THR A 43 2.81 -0.63 4.36
CA THR A 43 4.02 -1.14 5.02
C THR A 43 3.67 -2.29 5.95
N ARG A 44 2.60 -2.15 6.75
CA ARG A 44 2.15 -3.21 7.66
C ARG A 44 1.76 -4.47 6.90
N MET A 45 1.05 -4.32 5.78
CA MET A 45 0.66 -5.44 4.95
C MET A 45 1.84 -6.13 4.28
N GLU A 46 2.83 -5.35 3.82
CA GLU A 46 4.06 -5.89 3.24
C GLU A 46 4.86 -6.69 4.26
N GLU A 47 5.01 -6.17 5.48
CA GLU A 47 5.69 -6.87 6.57
C GLU A 47 4.97 -8.15 6.95
N CYS A 48 3.64 -8.10 6.99
CA CYS A 48 2.82 -9.26 7.30
C CYS A 48 2.97 -10.34 6.21
N ALA A 49 2.91 -9.94 4.94
CA ALA A 49 3.08 -10.85 3.81
C ALA A 49 4.48 -11.48 3.81
N GLU A 50 5.51 -10.69 4.10
CA GLU A 50 6.88 -11.19 4.20
C GLU A 50 7.00 -12.22 5.34
N GLY A 51 6.41 -11.93 6.50
CA GLY A 51 6.38 -12.86 7.62
C GLY A 51 5.73 -14.20 7.26
N TRP A 52 4.58 -14.15 6.59
CA TRP A 52 3.90 -15.36 6.14
C TRP A 52 4.68 -16.12 5.08
N CYS A 53 5.34 -15.40 4.17
CA CYS A 53 6.19 -16.01 3.16
C CYS A 53 7.37 -16.76 3.79
N ASN A 54 8.03 -16.14 4.76
CA ASN A 54 9.14 -16.75 5.48
C ASN A 54 8.68 -17.97 6.26
N GLU A 55 7.53 -17.89 6.91
CA GLU A 55 6.95 -19.03 7.64
C GLU A 55 6.62 -20.19 6.69
N ALA A 56 6.02 -19.89 5.54
CA ALA A 56 5.71 -20.90 4.55
C ALA A 56 6.96 -21.59 4.01
N GLN A 57 8.02 -20.84 3.75
CA GLN A 57 9.29 -21.40 3.31
C GLN A 57 9.92 -22.29 4.38
N HIS A 58 9.86 -21.86 5.62
CA HIS A 58 10.38 -22.62 6.75
C HIS A 58 9.65 -23.94 6.92
N LEU A 59 8.32 -23.92 6.89
CA LEU A 59 7.48 -25.12 6.98
C LEU A 59 7.70 -26.05 5.80
N HIS A 60 7.85 -25.50 4.61
CA HIS A 60 8.15 -26.26 3.40
C HIS A 60 9.48 -27.00 3.53
N GLN A 61 10.49 -26.33 4.03
CA GLN A 61 11.80 -26.94 4.26
C GLN A 61 11.72 -28.05 5.33
N GLN A 62 11.01 -27.79 6.43
CA GLN A 62 10.81 -28.81 7.45
C GLN A 62 10.07 -30.03 6.92
N LEU A 63 9.06 -29.83 6.11
CA LEU A 63 8.31 -30.91 5.50
C LEU A 63 9.21 -31.75 4.59
N ALA A 64 10.03 -31.09 3.77
CA ALA A 64 10.96 -31.76 2.89
C ALA A 64 11.96 -32.63 3.68
N GLU A 65 12.51 -32.08 4.76
CA GLU A 65 13.45 -32.80 5.64
C GLU A 65 12.75 -33.99 6.31
N ALA A 66 11.54 -33.80 6.80
CA ALA A 66 10.79 -34.85 7.48
C ALA A 66 10.41 -36.01 6.56
N THR A 67 10.19 -35.72 5.27
CA THR A 67 9.83 -36.76 4.27
C THR A 67 11.04 -37.31 3.53
N GLY A 68 12.24 -36.81 3.81
CA GLY A 68 13.47 -37.24 3.12
C GLY A 68 13.57 -36.76 1.68
N GLY A 69 12.85 -35.67 1.34
CA GLY A 69 12.86 -35.05 0.02
C GLY A 69 13.59 -33.72 -0.01
N GLN A 70 13.48 -33.06 -1.13
CA GLN A 70 14.04 -31.75 -1.36
C GLN A 70 12.96 -30.74 -1.63
N ALA A 71 13.00 -29.60 -0.96
CA ALA A 71 12.07 -28.50 -1.19
C ALA A 71 12.32 -27.88 -2.56
N ALA A 72 11.26 -27.68 -3.33
CA ALA A 72 11.35 -27.05 -4.64
C ALA A 72 10.11 -26.19 -4.89
N ILE A 73 10.24 -25.26 -5.82
CA ILE A 73 9.15 -24.38 -6.23
C ILE A 73 8.93 -24.60 -7.73
N THR A 74 7.71 -24.88 -8.14
CA THR A 74 7.36 -25.04 -9.54
C THR A 74 7.36 -23.70 -10.26
N GLN A 75 7.33 -23.70 -11.59
CA GLN A 75 7.24 -22.47 -12.39
C GLN A 75 5.97 -21.68 -12.10
N SER A 76 4.90 -22.35 -11.69
CA SER A 76 3.64 -21.71 -11.30
C SER A 76 3.66 -21.15 -9.88
N GLY A 77 4.76 -21.34 -9.15
CA GLY A 77 4.89 -20.87 -7.77
C GLY A 77 4.39 -21.86 -6.71
N ALA A 78 3.99 -23.06 -7.09
CA ALA A 78 3.56 -24.07 -6.14
C ALA A 78 4.74 -24.64 -5.36
N LEU A 79 4.56 -24.81 -4.05
CA LEU A 79 5.56 -25.44 -3.18
C LEU A 79 5.40 -26.94 -3.28
N VAL A 80 6.47 -27.63 -3.63
CA VAL A 80 6.48 -29.08 -3.81
C VAL A 80 7.68 -29.69 -3.08
N VAL A 81 7.59 -30.98 -2.79
CA VAL A 81 8.70 -31.73 -2.22
C VAL A 81 9.08 -32.83 -3.24
N ILE A 82 10.33 -32.79 -3.65
CA ILE A 82 10.87 -33.77 -4.61
C ILE A 82 11.51 -34.89 -3.81
N PRO A 83 11.08 -36.15 -3.98
CA PRO A 83 11.74 -37.26 -3.32
C PRO A 83 13.19 -37.39 -3.76
N MET A 84 14.07 -37.53 -2.80
CA MET A 84 15.47 -37.86 -3.12
C MET A 84 15.56 -39.33 -3.47
N GLU A 85 16.06 -39.61 -4.67
CA GLU A 85 16.35 -40.97 -5.04
C GLU A 85 17.54 -41.46 -4.23
N ARG A 86 17.31 -42.53 -3.48
CA ARG A 86 18.43 -43.22 -2.84
C ARG A 86 19.15 -44.04 -3.90
N CYS A 87 20.35 -43.68 -4.18
CA CYS A 87 21.23 -44.58 -4.94
C CYS A 87 21.42 -45.86 -4.14
N ALA A 88 20.93 -46.91 -4.70
CA ALA A 88 21.10 -48.26 -4.12
C ALA A 88 22.57 -48.68 -4.10
#